data_65a5f72b571b89e2fe2f670be36697c9
#
_entry.id   65a5f72b571b89e2fe2f670be36697c9
#
_cell.length_a   1.000
_cell.length_b   1.000
_cell.length_c   1.000
_cell.angle_alpha   90.00
_cell.angle_beta   90.00
_cell.angle_gamma   90.00
#
_symmetry.space_group_name_H-M   'P 1'
#
loop_
_entity.id
_entity.type
_entity.pdbx_description
1 polymer ?
#
loop_
_entity_poly.entity_id
_entity_poly.type
_entity_poly.pdbx_seq_one_letter_code
_entity_poly.pdbx_strand_id
1 'polypeptide(L)'
;VLFRSPPAFEASAVQGTPEVEESMGYTELYKEGMAYRVSVCGVPTVDGQDLTVYFTNTEGNEKYLKLRVLDTGGNILGETGLLNPGEYVKTVTLTKTLAAGENIKLKIMGYEPETYESAGSASLNVTVGGISE
;
A
#
# COMPACT_ATOMS: atom_id res chain seq x y z
N VAL A 1 -7.00 -14.21 -28.84
CA VAL A 1 -7.23 -13.94 -27.41
C VAL A 1 -6.02 -13.21 -26.84
N LEU A 2 -6.28 -12.05 -26.30
CA LEU A 2 -5.23 -11.29 -25.64
C LEU A 2 -5.15 -11.69 -24.17
N PHE A 3 -4.04 -12.28 -23.80
CA PHE A 3 -3.79 -12.59 -22.40
C PHE A 3 -3.06 -11.41 -21.78
N ARG A 4 -3.63 -10.87 -20.73
CA ARG A 4 -2.91 -9.94 -19.90
C ARG A 4 -2.05 -10.76 -18.95
N SER A 5 -0.79 -10.38 -18.85
CA SER A 5 0.04 -10.92 -17.79
C SER A 5 -0.53 -10.45 -16.45
N PRO A 6 -0.67 -11.34 -15.45
CA PRO A 6 -1.11 -10.90 -14.14
C PRO A 6 -0.11 -9.90 -13.56
N PRO A 7 -0.55 -8.98 -12.69
CA PRO A 7 0.38 -8.11 -11.98
C PRO A 7 1.42 -8.95 -11.23
N ALA A 8 2.65 -8.48 -11.20
CA ALA A 8 3.71 -9.20 -10.49
C ALA A 8 3.48 -9.11 -8.98
N PHE A 9 3.84 -10.18 -8.28
CA PHE A 9 3.85 -10.18 -6.82
C PHE A 9 5.04 -9.38 -6.30
N GLU A 10 4.87 -8.81 -5.11
CA GLU A 10 5.90 -7.99 -4.48
C GLU A 10 7.05 -8.87 -4.00
N ALA A 11 8.25 -8.68 -4.56
CA ALA A 11 9.43 -9.48 -4.22
C ALA A 11 9.92 -9.24 -2.79
N SER A 12 9.67 -8.06 -2.24
CA SER A 12 10.11 -7.69 -0.89
C SER A 12 9.04 -7.96 0.18
N ALA A 13 7.95 -8.63 -0.17
CA ALA A 13 6.89 -8.95 0.78
C ALA A 13 7.40 -9.89 1.88
N VAL A 14 6.94 -9.63 3.10
CA VAL A 14 7.31 -10.41 4.29
C VAL A 14 6.04 -10.95 4.92
N GLN A 15 6.08 -12.22 5.33
CA GLN A 15 4.96 -12.81 6.05
C GLN A 15 4.88 -12.30 7.48
N GLY A 16 3.67 -12.02 7.93
CA GLY A 16 3.39 -11.63 9.30
C GLY A 16 2.83 -10.22 9.41
N THR A 17 2.74 -9.74 10.64
CA THR A 17 2.28 -8.40 10.97
C THR A 17 3.50 -7.57 11.37
N PRO A 18 3.69 -6.39 10.78
CA PRO A 18 4.86 -5.57 11.12
C PRO A 18 4.73 -4.96 12.51
N GLU A 19 5.86 -4.71 13.14
CA GLU A 19 5.93 -3.87 14.33
C GLU A 19 6.15 -2.44 13.87
N VAL A 20 5.21 -1.55 14.17
CA VAL A 20 5.23 -0.18 13.68
C VAL A 20 5.15 0.79 14.84
N GLU A 21 5.96 1.83 14.79
CA GLU A 21 5.91 2.88 15.80
C GLU A 21 4.55 3.56 15.81
N GLU A 22 4.04 3.85 16.99
CA GLU A 22 2.71 4.45 17.17
C GLU A 22 2.59 5.79 16.42
N SER A 23 3.67 6.56 16.37
CA SER A 23 3.70 7.85 15.68
C SER A 23 3.43 7.77 14.19
N MET A 24 3.58 6.61 13.58
CA MET A 24 3.32 6.42 12.14
C MET A 24 1.86 6.16 11.83
N GLY A 25 1.01 6.03 12.84
CA GLY A 25 -0.43 5.88 12.62
C GLY A 25 -0.82 4.62 11.88
N TYR A 26 -0.12 3.51 12.12
CA TYR A 26 -0.45 2.23 11.50
C TYR A 26 -1.84 1.79 11.97
N THR A 27 -2.75 1.62 11.03
CA THR A 27 -4.14 1.31 11.36
C THR A 27 -4.79 0.47 10.28
N GLU A 28 -5.81 -0.26 10.68
CA GLU A 28 -6.62 -1.02 9.75
C GLU A 28 -7.62 -0.09 9.08
N LEU A 29 -7.67 -0.15 7.74
CA LEU A 29 -8.64 0.58 6.94
C LEU A 29 -9.71 -0.40 6.50
N TYR A 30 -10.90 -0.24 7.06
CA TYR A 30 -12.05 -1.07 6.69
C TYR A 30 -13.31 -0.21 6.67
N LYS A 31 -14.06 -0.32 5.59
CA LYS A 31 -15.39 0.30 5.48
C LYS A 31 -16.39 -0.80 5.17
N GLU A 32 -17.60 -0.64 5.66
CA GLU A 32 -18.68 -1.59 5.37
C GLU A 32 -18.83 -1.76 3.86
N GLY A 33 -18.92 -2.99 3.42
CA GLY A 33 -19.02 -3.33 2.01
C GLY A 33 -17.71 -3.61 1.30
N MET A 34 -16.56 -3.37 1.97
CA MET A 34 -15.27 -3.75 1.39
C MET A 34 -15.09 -5.25 1.41
N ALA A 35 -14.50 -5.79 0.34
CA ALA A 35 -14.25 -7.21 0.18
C ALA A 35 -13.00 -7.69 0.93
N TYR A 36 -12.25 -6.79 1.56
CA TYR A 36 -10.99 -7.11 2.22
C TYR A 36 -10.67 -6.07 3.29
N ARG A 37 -9.75 -6.44 4.17
CA ARG A 37 -9.19 -5.54 5.18
C ARG A 37 -7.75 -5.25 4.83
N VAL A 38 -7.29 -4.05 5.14
CA VAL A 38 -5.93 -3.62 4.86
C VAL A 38 -5.44 -2.74 6.00
N SER A 39 -4.16 -2.84 6.31
CA SER A 39 -3.54 -1.95 7.29
C SER A 39 -2.40 -1.20 6.62
N VAL A 40 -2.25 0.06 6.95
CA VAL A 40 -1.24 0.94 6.37
C VAL A 40 -0.98 2.11 7.32
N CYS A 41 0.18 2.73 7.21
CA CYS A 41 0.50 3.91 8.01
C CYS A 41 -0.28 5.13 7.54
N GLY A 42 -1.02 5.76 8.45
CA GLY A 42 -1.70 7.03 8.19
C GLY A 42 -0.75 8.22 8.20
N VAL A 43 0.43 8.06 8.77
CA VAL A 43 1.50 9.07 8.76
C VAL A 43 2.79 8.38 8.27
N PRO A 44 2.89 8.10 6.96
CA PRO A 44 4.08 7.45 6.43
C PRO A 44 5.28 8.39 6.51
N THR A 45 6.47 7.83 6.66
CA THR A 45 7.70 8.60 6.70
C THR A 45 8.50 8.39 5.41
N VAL A 46 9.37 9.33 5.10
CA VAL A 46 10.16 9.28 3.89
C VAL A 46 11.63 9.43 4.20
N ASP A 47 12.47 8.67 3.48
CA ASP A 47 13.91 8.80 3.50
C ASP A 47 14.35 8.85 2.03
N GLY A 48 14.61 10.04 1.52
CA GLY A 48 14.90 10.23 0.11
C GLY A 48 13.71 9.85 -0.77
N GLN A 49 13.85 8.80 -1.54
CA GLN A 49 12.79 8.27 -2.42
C GLN A 49 12.06 7.08 -1.79
N ASP A 50 12.46 6.65 -0.60
CA ASP A 50 11.85 5.50 0.06
C ASP A 50 10.77 5.95 1.02
N LEU A 51 9.53 5.60 0.72
CA LEU A 51 8.37 5.89 1.55
C LEU A 51 8.04 4.67 2.39
N THR A 52 8.11 4.80 3.71
CA THR A 52 7.79 3.72 4.63
C THR A 52 6.31 3.76 4.98
N VAL A 53 5.57 2.75 4.55
CA VAL A 53 4.11 2.69 4.67
C VAL A 53 3.60 1.48 5.45
N TYR A 54 4.40 0.43 5.57
CA TYR A 54 3.98 -0.85 6.17
C TYR A 54 2.63 -1.34 5.65
N PHE A 55 2.49 -1.35 4.33
CA PHE A 55 1.27 -1.80 3.68
C PHE A 55 1.07 -3.30 3.90
N THR A 56 -0.04 -3.66 4.53
CA THR A 56 -0.30 -5.02 4.98
C THR A 56 -1.59 -5.56 4.39
N ASN A 57 -1.51 -6.72 3.76
CA ASN A 57 -2.68 -7.50 3.38
C ASN A 57 -3.04 -8.37 4.57
N THR A 58 -4.12 -8.03 5.25
CA THR A 58 -4.50 -8.64 6.52
C THR A 58 -4.70 -10.15 6.40
N GLU A 59 -4.18 -10.89 7.37
CA GLU A 59 -4.42 -12.33 7.46
C GLU A 59 -5.93 -12.61 7.52
N GLY A 60 -6.37 -13.60 6.78
CA GLY A 60 -7.78 -13.93 6.65
C GLY A 60 -8.46 -13.34 5.41
N ASN A 61 -7.82 -12.40 4.73
CA ASN A 61 -8.33 -11.93 3.45
C ASN A 61 -8.28 -13.04 2.41
N GLU A 62 -9.14 -12.94 1.40
CA GLU A 62 -9.16 -13.86 0.27
C GLU A 62 -8.68 -13.19 -1.02
N LYS A 63 -8.34 -11.91 -0.95
CA LYS A 63 -7.95 -11.10 -2.12
C LYS A 63 -6.46 -10.78 -2.09
N TYR A 64 -5.88 -10.57 -3.28
CA TYR A 64 -4.54 -9.98 -3.39
C TYR A 64 -4.66 -8.47 -3.33
N LEU A 65 -3.71 -7.81 -2.71
CA LEU A 65 -3.73 -6.34 -2.56
C LEU A 65 -2.48 -5.71 -3.16
N LYS A 66 -2.66 -4.52 -3.72
CA LYS A 66 -1.60 -3.70 -4.28
C LYS A 66 -1.78 -2.26 -3.82
N LEU A 67 -0.68 -1.58 -3.52
CA LEU A 67 -0.69 -0.17 -3.14
C LEU A 67 -0.08 0.68 -4.24
N ARG A 68 -0.74 1.79 -4.56
CA ARG A 68 -0.23 2.80 -5.47
C ARG A 68 -0.15 4.12 -4.74
N VAL A 69 0.97 4.81 -4.87
CA VAL A 69 1.18 6.13 -4.26
C VAL A 69 1.02 7.18 -5.36
N LEU A 70 0.13 8.15 -5.11
CA LEU A 70 -0.19 9.21 -6.06
C LEU A 70 0.08 10.57 -5.42
N ASP A 71 0.45 11.54 -6.25
CA ASP A 71 0.52 12.93 -5.79
C ASP A 71 -0.87 13.56 -5.86
N THR A 72 -0.99 14.83 -5.44
CA THR A 72 -2.27 15.53 -5.44
C THR A 72 -2.81 15.81 -6.84
N GLY A 73 -1.96 15.75 -7.85
CA GLY A 73 -2.35 15.90 -9.26
C GLY A 73 -2.76 14.57 -9.91
N GLY A 74 -2.71 13.46 -9.16
CA GLY A 74 -3.06 12.14 -9.69
C GLY A 74 -1.93 11.42 -10.39
N ASN A 75 -0.70 11.93 -10.33
CA ASN A 75 0.45 11.26 -10.93
C ASN A 75 0.93 10.11 -10.05
N ILE A 76 1.28 9.01 -10.68
CA ILE A 76 1.78 7.84 -9.97
C ILE A 76 3.23 8.09 -9.56
N LEU A 77 3.50 8.05 -8.26
CA LEU A 77 4.84 8.22 -7.70
C LEU A 77 5.54 6.88 -7.48
N GLY A 78 4.79 5.84 -7.26
CA GLY A 78 5.31 4.50 -7.05
C GLY A 78 4.19 3.52 -6.76
N GLU A 79 4.51 2.23 -6.77
CA GLU A 79 3.54 1.20 -6.42
C GLU A 79 4.24 -0.07 -5.97
N THR A 80 3.51 -0.89 -5.22
CA THR A 80 3.98 -2.22 -4.83
C THR A 80 3.60 -3.25 -5.89
N GLY A 81 4.14 -4.45 -5.78
CA GLY A 81 3.54 -5.62 -6.41
C GLY A 81 2.36 -6.11 -5.57
N LEU A 82 1.80 -7.25 -5.94
CA LEU A 82 0.70 -7.88 -5.21
C LEU A 82 1.19 -8.51 -3.91
N LEU A 83 0.39 -8.39 -2.86
CA LEU A 83 0.61 -9.10 -1.61
C LEU A 83 -0.41 -10.21 -1.46
N ASN A 84 0.05 -11.38 -1.03
CA ASN A 84 -0.82 -12.45 -0.56
C ASN A 84 -1.38 -12.12 0.82
N PRO A 85 -2.54 -12.69 1.19
CA PRO A 85 -3.06 -12.52 2.56
C PRO A 85 -1.99 -12.90 3.60
N GLY A 86 -1.83 -12.07 4.61
CA GLY A 86 -0.85 -12.28 5.68
C GLY A 86 0.55 -11.75 5.38
N GLU A 87 0.73 -11.04 4.27
CA GLU A 87 2.01 -10.43 3.91
C GLU A 87 1.97 -8.91 4.06
N TYR A 88 3.14 -8.31 4.28
CA TYR A 88 3.28 -6.86 4.26
C TYR A 88 4.53 -6.44 3.50
N VAL A 89 4.56 -5.19 3.05
CA VAL A 89 5.74 -4.55 2.50
C VAL A 89 6.00 -3.25 3.27
N LYS A 90 7.24 -3.07 3.71
CA LYS A 90 7.61 -1.93 4.53
C LYS A 90 7.66 -0.63 3.73
N THR A 91 8.30 -0.66 2.56
CA THR A 91 8.73 0.55 1.84
C THR A 91 8.34 0.48 0.37
N VAL A 92 7.95 1.62 -0.16
CA VAL A 92 7.72 1.82 -1.60
C VAL A 92 8.76 2.81 -2.10
N THR A 93 9.50 2.44 -3.13
CA THR A 93 10.45 3.36 -3.77
C THR A 93 9.70 4.24 -4.76
N LEU A 94 9.85 5.56 -4.60
CA LEU A 94 9.15 6.55 -5.40
C LEU A 94 10.01 7.03 -6.56
N THR A 95 9.37 7.64 -7.55
CA THR A 95 10.06 8.22 -8.71
C THR A 95 10.66 9.59 -8.41
N LYS A 96 10.30 10.19 -7.28
CA LYS A 96 10.85 11.46 -6.84
C LYS A 96 11.00 11.50 -5.34
N THR A 97 11.79 12.43 -4.84
CA THR A 97 11.95 12.68 -3.41
C THR A 97 10.76 13.47 -2.89
N LEU A 98 10.19 13.05 -1.78
CA LEU A 98 9.15 13.79 -1.07
C LEU A 98 9.75 14.44 0.18
N ALA A 99 9.12 15.53 0.61
CA ALA A 99 9.47 16.20 1.84
C ALA A 99 8.37 15.96 2.89
N ALA A 100 8.75 16.06 4.16
CA ALA A 100 7.77 16.04 5.25
C ALA A 100 6.76 17.17 5.04
N GLY A 101 5.49 16.88 5.30
CA GLY A 101 4.40 17.84 5.13
C GLY A 101 3.73 17.78 3.77
N GLU A 102 4.27 17.05 2.79
CA GLU A 102 3.60 16.88 1.50
C GLU A 102 2.40 15.96 1.62
N ASN A 103 1.35 16.28 0.87
CA ASN A 103 0.15 15.47 0.83
C ASN A 103 0.24 14.48 -0.34
N ILE A 104 -0.13 13.23 -0.07
CA ILE A 104 -0.17 12.19 -1.08
C ILE A 104 -1.45 11.37 -0.90
N LYS A 105 -1.76 10.58 -1.90
CA LYS A 105 -2.88 9.64 -1.85
C LYS A 105 -2.34 8.22 -1.91
N LEU A 106 -2.79 7.39 -0.99
CA LEU A 106 -2.53 5.95 -1.01
C LEU A 106 -3.76 5.27 -1.58
N LYS A 107 -3.61 4.63 -2.73
CA LYS A 107 -4.69 3.88 -3.37
C LYS A 107 -4.44 2.40 -3.18
N ILE A 108 -5.36 1.74 -2.49
CA ILE A 108 -5.31 0.30 -2.27
C ILE A 108 -6.22 -0.36 -3.29
N MET A 109 -5.69 -1.33 -4.01
CA MET A 109 -6.43 -2.05 -5.04
C MET A 109 -6.47 -3.53 -4.70
N GLY A 110 -7.67 -4.11 -4.69
CA GLY A 110 -7.86 -5.53 -4.51
C GLY A 110 -8.01 -6.25 -5.83
N TYR A 111 -7.55 -7.49 -5.88
CA TYR A 111 -7.64 -8.35 -7.06
C TYR A 111 -8.14 -9.73 -6.68
N GLU A 112 -9.01 -10.27 -7.51
CA GLU A 112 -9.49 -11.65 -7.34
C GLU A 112 -8.35 -12.62 -7.60
N PRO A 113 -8.19 -13.65 -6.77
CA PRO A 113 -7.27 -14.74 -7.09
C PRO A 113 -7.71 -15.42 -8.39
N GLU A 114 -6.76 -16.03 -9.08
CA GLU A 114 -6.96 -16.75 -10.34
C GLU A 114 -7.28 -15.86 -11.55
N THR A 115 -8.29 -15.00 -11.47
CA THR A 115 -8.70 -14.16 -12.61
C THR A 115 -7.98 -12.82 -12.64
N TYR A 116 -7.49 -12.32 -11.49
CA TYR A 116 -6.88 -11.01 -11.33
C TYR A 116 -7.81 -9.86 -11.73
N GLU A 117 -9.12 -10.09 -11.68
CA GLU A 117 -10.09 -9.03 -11.87
C GLU A 117 -10.12 -8.12 -10.64
N SER A 118 -10.51 -6.87 -10.87
CA SER A 118 -10.59 -5.90 -9.77
C SER A 118 -11.62 -6.35 -8.72
N ALA A 119 -11.19 -6.37 -7.46
CA ALA A 119 -12.04 -6.66 -6.31
C ALA A 119 -12.41 -5.39 -5.55
N GLY A 120 -12.21 -4.23 -6.16
CA GLY A 120 -12.50 -2.95 -5.55
C GLY A 120 -11.26 -2.19 -5.11
N SER A 121 -11.41 -0.90 -4.90
CA SER A 121 -10.32 -0.04 -4.44
C SER A 121 -10.77 0.90 -3.33
N ALA A 122 -9.81 1.34 -2.53
CA ALA A 122 -10.04 2.36 -1.52
C ALA A 122 -8.87 3.34 -1.56
N SER A 123 -9.11 4.58 -1.17
CA SER A 123 -8.07 5.60 -1.16
C SER A 123 -8.00 6.26 0.21
N LEU A 124 -6.79 6.64 0.61
CA LEU A 124 -6.53 7.33 1.85
C LEU A 124 -5.64 8.53 1.54
N ASN A 125 -6.10 9.73 1.92
CA ASN A 125 -5.28 10.94 1.81
C ASN A 125 -4.44 11.06 3.07
N VAL A 126 -3.13 11.15 2.91
CA VAL A 126 -2.21 11.22 4.02
C VAL A 126 -1.20 12.34 3.83
N THR A 127 -0.63 12.80 4.94
CA THR A 127 0.47 13.77 4.94
C THR A 127 1.73 13.04 5.36
N VAL A 128 2.79 13.21 4.57
CA VAL A 128 4.07 12.58 4.87
C VAL A 128 4.63 13.15 6.17
N GLY A 129 4.99 12.26 7.10
CA GLY A 129 5.68 12.64 8.32
C GLY A 129 7.16 12.91 8.04
N GLY A 130 7.91 13.22 9.04
CA GLY A 130 9.34 13.43 8.88
C GLY A 130 10.12 12.14 8.70
N ILE A 131 11.43 12.28 8.50
CA ILE A 131 12.33 11.13 8.50
C ILE A 131 12.30 10.50 9.88
N SER A 132 12.13 9.19 9.92
CA SER A 132 12.20 8.44 11.17
C SER A 132 13.66 8.36 11.59
N GLU A 133 13.96 8.94 12.71
CA GLU A 133 15.30 8.86 13.31
C GLU A 133 15.36 7.76 14.36
#